data_5aab63346f8dab159be3ea59b1fdf5a4
#
_entry.id   5aab63346f8dab159be3ea59b1fdf5a4
#
_cell.length_a   1.000
_cell.length_b   1.000
_cell.length_c   1.000
_cell.angle_alpha   90.00
_cell.angle_beta   90.00
_cell.angle_gamma   90.00
#
_symmetry.space_group_name_H-M   'P 1'
#
loop_
_entity.id
_entity.type
_entity.pdbx_description
1 polymer ?
#
loop_
_entity_poly.entity_id
_entity_poly.type
_entity_poly.pdbx_seq_one_letter_code
_entity_poly.pdbx_strand_id
1 'polypeptide(L)'
;AALADGTIDMVATDHAPHTAEEKAREFAKAPSGITGLETAFSVCNTYLVQPGKLTPMQLVDRMSKAPAEIYGLTDRAVQAGNFARLVLLDWDTEKVYETYKSKGIRRRRSLPARKLPNKA
;
A
#
# COMPACT_ATOMS: atom_id res chain seq x y z
N ALA A 1 3.46 9.99 15.41
CA ALA A 1 4.03 10.53 14.20
C ALA A 1 2.90 11.00 13.28
N ALA A 2 3.20 11.87 12.32
CA ALA A 2 2.29 12.69 11.53
C ALA A 2 1.04 11.98 10.96
N LEU A 3 1.16 10.71 10.55
CA LEU A 3 0.00 9.94 10.08
C LEU A 3 -0.92 9.50 11.24
N ALA A 4 -0.35 9.27 12.44
CA ALA A 4 -1.12 8.85 13.61
C ALA A 4 -1.86 10.02 14.28
N ASP A 5 -1.23 11.18 14.33
CA ASP A 5 -1.80 12.38 14.95
C ASP A 5 -2.70 13.21 14.00
N GLY A 6 -2.77 12.84 12.73
CA GLY A 6 -3.62 13.48 11.74
C GLY A 6 -2.99 14.66 11.00
N THR A 7 -1.72 14.93 11.19
CA THR A 7 -0.99 15.94 10.41
C THR A 7 -0.92 15.56 8.92
N ILE A 8 -0.85 14.24 8.64
CA ILE A 8 -0.96 13.67 7.30
C ILE A 8 -2.30 12.93 7.21
N ASP A 9 -3.08 13.26 6.20
CA ASP A 9 -4.47 12.79 6.08
C ASP A 9 -4.58 11.38 5.51
N MET A 10 -3.72 11.02 4.54
CA MET A 10 -3.85 9.74 3.83
C MET A 10 -2.53 9.16 3.38
N VAL A 11 -2.55 7.89 3.02
CA VAL A 11 -1.44 7.18 2.36
C VAL A 11 -1.60 7.26 0.84
N ALA A 12 -0.57 7.76 0.16
CA ALA A 12 -0.47 7.74 -1.29
C ALA A 12 0.64 6.78 -1.73
N THR A 13 0.41 6.00 -2.77
CA THR A 13 1.35 4.96 -3.22
C THR A 13 2.40 5.47 -4.19
N ASP A 14 2.13 6.55 -4.91
CA ASP A 14 2.93 7.02 -6.04
C ASP A 14 3.30 5.87 -6.98
N HIS A 15 2.31 5.07 -7.36
CA HIS A 15 2.49 3.88 -8.19
C HIS A 15 3.01 4.26 -9.57
N ALA A 16 4.32 4.12 -9.77
CA ALA A 16 5.03 4.51 -10.99
C ALA A 16 5.85 3.34 -11.56
N PRO A 17 5.21 2.42 -12.29
CA PRO A 17 5.90 1.28 -12.91
C PRO A 17 6.76 1.71 -14.10
N HIS A 18 7.91 1.04 -14.25
CA HIS A 18 8.82 1.20 -15.38
C HIS A 18 9.29 -0.16 -15.88
N THR A 19 9.69 -0.24 -17.14
CA THR A 19 10.19 -1.48 -17.74
C THR A 19 11.52 -1.93 -17.11
N ALA A 20 11.85 -3.21 -17.28
CA ALA A 20 13.13 -3.73 -16.79
C ALA A 20 14.31 -3.06 -17.50
N GLU A 21 14.17 -2.77 -18.79
CA GLU A 21 15.17 -2.11 -19.63
C GLU A 21 15.43 -0.68 -19.14
N GLU A 22 14.37 0.08 -18.84
CA GLU A 22 14.51 1.44 -18.30
C GLU A 22 15.20 1.43 -16.94
N LYS A 23 14.85 0.47 -16.10
CA LYS A 23 15.44 0.32 -14.76
C LYS A 23 16.87 -0.25 -14.76
N ALA A 24 17.30 -0.87 -15.84
CA ALA A 24 18.65 -1.38 -16.01
C ALA A 24 19.68 -0.31 -16.40
N ARG A 25 19.26 0.89 -16.75
CA ARG A 25 20.14 2.00 -17.08
C ARG A 25 21.03 2.41 -15.90
N GLU A 26 22.06 3.20 -16.18
CA GLU A 26 22.86 3.86 -15.13
C GLU A 26 21.94 4.62 -14.15
N PHE A 27 22.32 4.67 -12.89
CA PHE A 27 21.50 5.24 -11.81
C PHE A 27 20.97 6.64 -12.14
N ALA A 28 21.84 7.51 -12.69
CA ALA A 28 21.46 8.90 -13.05
C ALA A 28 20.50 8.99 -14.24
N LYS A 29 20.39 7.93 -15.06
CA LYS A 29 19.54 7.87 -16.26
C LYS A 29 18.33 6.95 -16.08
N ALA A 30 18.29 6.17 -15.01
CA ALA A 30 17.17 5.31 -14.72
C ALA A 30 16.02 6.14 -14.14
N PRO A 31 14.77 5.96 -14.62
CA PRO A 31 13.65 6.69 -14.07
C PRO A 31 13.40 6.29 -12.60
N SER A 32 13.07 7.28 -11.79
CA SER A 32 12.56 7.04 -10.43
C SER A 32 11.16 6.45 -10.49
N GLY A 33 10.71 5.85 -9.41
CA GLY A 33 9.38 5.28 -9.32
C GLY A 33 9.37 3.78 -9.04
N ILE A 34 8.29 3.33 -8.43
CA ILE A 34 8.08 1.95 -8.03
C ILE A 34 6.61 1.54 -8.10
N THR A 35 6.37 0.24 -8.32
CA THR A 35 5.02 -0.31 -8.16
C THR A 35 4.64 -0.30 -6.68
N GLY A 36 3.46 0.18 -6.35
CA GLY A 36 3.01 0.33 -4.95
C GLY A 36 1.63 -0.25 -4.68
N LEU A 37 0.74 -0.37 -5.69
CA LEU A 37 -0.65 -0.75 -5.47
C LEU A 37 -0.82 -2.12 -4.80
N GLU A 38 -0.06 -3.12 -5.22
CA GLU A 38 -0.17 -4.48 -4.69
C GLU A 38 0.41 -4.63 -3.28
N THR A 39 1.29 -3.73 -2.87
CA THR A 39 2.05 -3.84 -1.61
C THR A 39 1.70 -2.79 -0.58
N ALA A 40 0.94 -1.76 -0.95
CA ALA A 40 0.66 -0.62 -0.09
C ALA A 40 0.11 -1.03 1.28
N PHE A 41 -0.94 -1.85 1.30
CA PHE A 41 -1.55 -2.31 2.55
C PHE A 41 -0.55 -3.14 3.38
N SER A 42 0.07 -4.14 2.77
CA SER A 42 1.01 -5.03 3.47
C SER A 42 2.21 -4.28 4.05
N VAL A 43 2.76 -3.32 3.30
CA VAL A 43 3.86 -2.47 3.77
C VAL A 43 3.42 -1.61 4.95
N CYS A 44 2.26 -0.96 4.86
CA CYS A 44 1.73 -0.15 5.95
C CYS A 44 1.39 -1.00 7.18
N ASN A 45 0.80 -2.17 7.00
CA ASN A 45 0.55 -3.10 8.10
C ASN A 45 1.87 -3.47 8.81
N THR A 46 2.88 -3.92 8.06
CA THR A 46 4.16 -4.36 8.60
C THR A 46 4.93 -3.26 9.35
N TYR A 47 4.93 -2.03 8.84
CA TYR A 47 5.78 -0.97 9.38
C TYR A 47 5.06 0.04 10.26
N LEU A 48 3.73 0.05 10.25
CA LEU A 48 2.94 0.99 11.03
C LEU A 48 2.02 0.31 12.04
N VAL A 49 1.30 -0.74 11.65
CA VAL A 49 0.35 -1.41 12.56
C VAL A 49 1.05 -2.41 13.47
N GLN A 50 1.83 -3.31 12.91
CA GLN A 50 2.53 -4.35 13.69
C GLN A 50 3.42 -3.79 14.81
N PRO A 51 4.20 -2.71 14.61
CA PRO A 51 4.97 -2.08 15.67
C PRO A 51 4.14 -1.13 16.55
N GLY A 52 2.82 -1.09 16.40
CA GLY A 52 1.92 -0.29 17.24
C GLY A 52 1.94 1.23 17.00
N LYS A 53 2.46 1.68 15.84
CA LYS A 53 2.46 3.11 15.48
C LYS A 53 1.08 3.60 15.01
N LEU A 54 0.27 2.71 14.45
CA LEU A 54 -1.13 2.91 14.09
C LEU A 54 -1.95 1.71 14.58
N THR A 55 -3.21 1.94 14.89
CA THR A 55 -4.18 0.85 15.02
C THR A 55 -4.63 0.36 13.63
N PRO A 56 -5.16 -0.88 13.50
CA PRO A 56 -5.77 -1.35 12.26
C PRO A 56 -6.82 -0.38 11.71
N MET A 57 -7.67 0.15 12.58
CA MET A 57 -8.72 1.10 12.17
C MET A 57 -8.16 2.42 11.66
N GLN A 58 -7.09 2.93 12.27
CA GLN A 58 -6.42 4.12 11.76
C GLN A 58 -5.81 3.86 10.38
N LEU A 59 -5.23 2.68 10.13
CA LEU A 59 -4.72 2.36 8.79
C LEU A 59 -5.85 2.32 7.76
N VAL A 60 -6.96 1.68 8.07
CA VAL A 60 -8.15 1.63 7.19
C VAL A 60 -8.67 3.05 6.93
N ASP A 61 -8.74 3.88 7.95
CA ASP A 61 -9.15 5.28 7.82
C ASP A 61 -8.24 6.02 6.83
N ARG A 62 -6.92 5.96 7.01
CA ARG A 62 -5.93 6.65 6.18
C ARG A 62 -5.79 6.12 4.75
N MET A 63 -6.22 4.88 4.49
CA MET A 63 -6.15 4.27 3.16
C MET A 63 -7.49 4.22 2.42
N SER A 64 -8.61 4.44 3.10
CA SER A 64 -9.94 4.30 2.52
C SER A 64 -10.86 5.47 2.84
N LYS A 65 -11.19 5.70 4.12
CA LYS A 65 -12.19 6.70 4.50
C LYS A 65 -11.70 8.12 4.23
N ALA A 66 -10.53 8.50 4.75
CA ALA A 66 -9.99 9.85 4.56
C ALA A 66 -9.79 10.20 3.07
N PRO A 67 -9.19 9.34 2.21
CA PRO A 67 -9.18 9.60 0.77
C PRO A 67 -10.57 9.77 0.16
N ALA A 68 -11.53 8.95 0.57
CA ALA A 68 -12.89 9.05 0.05
C ALA A 68 -13.54 10.40 0.40
N GLU A 69 -13.35 10.87 1.62
CA GLU A 69 -13.83 12.18 2.07
C GLU A 69 -13.14 13.34 1.32
N ILE A 70 -11.81 13.30 1.21
CA ILE A 70 -11.01 14.33 0.54
C ILE A 70 -11.41 14.47 -0.94
N TYR A 71 -11.65 13.35 -1.62
CA TYR A 71 -12.02 13.34 -3.04
C TYR A 71 -13.55 13.39 -3.28
N GLY A 72 -14.36 13.58 -2.25
CA GLY A 72 -15.82 13.64 -2.37
C GLY A 72 -16.46 12.35 -2.87
N LEU A 73 -15.86 11.20 -2.58
CA LEU A 73 -16.37 9.88 -2.97
C LEU A 73 -17.42 9.44 -1.94
N THR A 74 -18.67 9.74 -2.22
CA THR A 74 -19.82 9.31 -1.40
C THR A 74 -20.14 7.82 -1.60
N ASP A 75 -21.07 7.27 -0.82
CA ASP A 75 -21.60 5.90 -0.92
C ASP A 75 -20.57 4.79 -0.72
N ARG A 76 -19.60 5.02 0.16
CA ARG A 76 -18.53 4.06 0.48
C ARG A 76 -18.74 3.33 1.81
N ALA A 77 -19.79 3.64 2.55
CA ALA A 77 -20.10 2.99 3.82
C ALA A 77 -20.61 1.55 3.60
N VAL A 78 -20.19 0.64 4.46
CA VAL A 78 -20.72 -0.73 4.54
C VAL A 78 -22.07 -0.65 5.24
N GLN A 79 -23.12 -0.52 4.46
CA GLN A 79 -24.46 -0.28 4.96
C GLN A 79 -25.50 -0.91 4.01
N ALA A 80 -26.61 -1.38 4.57
CA ALA A 80 -27.69 -1.94 3.77
C ALA A 80 -28.23 -0.90 2.77
N GLY A 81 -28.40 -1.31 1.51
CA GLY A 81 -28.85 -0.44 0.41
C GLY A 81 -27.72 0.17 -0.42
N ASN A 82 -26.50 0.18 0.07
CA ASN A 82 -25.34 0.63 -0.70
C ASN A 82 -24.76 -0.47 -1.60
N PHE A 83 -24.13 -0.08 -2.70
CA PHE A 83 -23.35 -1.02 -3.51
C PHE A 83 -22.20 -1.60 -2.70
N ALA A 84 -22.06 -2.93 -2.71
CA ALA A 84 -20.95 -3.62 -2.08
C ALA A 84 -19.63 -3.30 -2.79
N ARG A 85 -18.79 -2.48 -2.17
CA ARG A 85 -17.43 -2.16 -2.60
C ARG A 85 -16.48 -2.55 -1.47
N LEU A 86 -16.26 -3.86 -1.36
CA LEU A 86 -15.60 -4.47 -0.22
C LEU A 86 -14.23 -5.01 -0.62
N VAL A 87 -13.30 -4.93 0.31
CA VAL A 87 -12.01 -5.60 0.26
C VAL A 87 -11.90 -6.50 1.48
N LEU A 88 -11.59 -7.77 1.25
CA LEU A 88 -11.26 -8.70 2.33
C LEU A 88 -9.76 -8.58 2.61
N LEU A 89 -9.42 -8.24 3.84
CA LEU A 89 -8.05 -8.09 4.30
C LEU A 89 -7.64 -9.30 5.12
N ASP A 90 -6.53 -9.91 4.75
CA ASP A 90 -5.84 -10.90 5.55
C ASP A 90 -4.70 -10.20 6.30
N TRP A 91 -4.83 -10.10 7.62
CA TRP A 91 -3.89 -9.38 8.48
C TRP A 91 -2.67 -10.21 8.85
N ASP A 92 -2.79 -11.52 8.78
CA ASP A 92 -1.87 -12.45 9.42
C ASP A 92 -1.00 -13.23 8.44
N THR A 93 -1.44 -13.38 7.19
CA THR A 93 -0.68 -14.14 6.20
C THR A 93 0.62 -13.46 5.81
N GLU A 94 1.72 -14.13 6.08
CA GLU A 94 3.04 -13.72 5.58
C GLU A 94 3.17 -14.01 4.09
N LYS A 95 3.71 -13.04 3.36
CA LYS A 95 4.01 -13.22 1.95
C LYS A 95 5.35 -12.60 1.59
N VAL A 96 6.17 -13.37 0.89
CA VAL A 96 7.36 -12.82 0.22
C VAL A 96 6.92 -12.16 -1.07
N TYR A 97 7.18 -10.85 -1.18
CA TYR A 97 6.92 -10.12 -2.41
C TYR A 97 8.01 -10.39 -3.43
N GLU A 98 7.62 -11.03 -4.52
CA GLU A 98 8.50 -11.33 -5.64
C GLU A 98 8.14 -10.44 -6.82
N THR A 99 9.03 -9.53 -7.18
CA THR A 99 8.78 -8.51 -8.20
C THR A 99 8.42 -9.07 -9.58
N TYR A 100 8.87 -10.28 -9.91
CA TYR A 100 8.57 -10.93 -11.18
C TYR A 100 7.16 -11.58 -11.23
N LYS A 101 6.52 -11.77 -10.09
CA LYS A 101 5.15 -12.31 -9.99
C LYS A 101 4.11 -11.21 -9.88
N SER A 102 4.54 -9.96 -9.70
CA SER A 102 3.64 -8.82 -9.68
C SER A 102 2.91 -8.67 -11.01
N LYS A 103 1.62 -8.34 -10.96
CA LYS A 103 0.81 -8.04 -12.14
C LYS A 103 1.16 -6.68 -12.76
N GLY A 104 1.92 -5.87 -12.06
CA GLY A 104 2.48 -4.62 -12.59
C GLY A 104 3.69 -4.86 -13.49
N ILE A 105 4.12 -3.83 -14.20
CA ILE A 105 5.30 -3.89 -15.05
C ILE A 105 6.55 -4.14 -14.19
N ARG A 106 7.35 -5.13 -14.60
CA ARG A 106 8.51 -5.64 -13.87
C ARG A 106 9.48 -4.55 -13.42
N ARG A 107 10.00 -4.72 -12.22
CA ARG A 107 11.04 -3.86 -11.66
C ARG A 107 12.21 -4.61 -11.08
N ARG A 108 13.39 -4.03 -11.24
CA ARG A 108 14.51 -4.33 -10.36
C ARG A 108 14.25 -3.77 -8.95
N ARG A 109 14.70 -4.53 -7.96
CA ARG A 109 14.52 -4.33 -6.53
C ARG A 109 14.57 -2.88 -6.08
N SER A 110 13.60 -2.49 -5.31
CA SER A 110 13.74 -1.39 -4.36
C SER A 110 13.50 -1.82 -2.91
N LEU A 111 12.98 -3.03 -2.73
CA LEU A 111 12.90 -3.64 -1.40
C LEU A 111 13.56 -5.00 -1.47
N PRO A 112 14.45 -5.34 -0.52
CA PRO A 112 14.87 -6.72 -0.36
C PRO A 112 13.61 -7.57 -0.17
N ALA A 113 13.64 -8.81 -0.67
CA ALA A 113 12.63 -9.79 -0.34
C ALA A 113 12.61 -9.94 1.18
N ARG A 114 11.76 -9.17 1.84
CA ARG A 114 11.50 -9.29 3.27
C ARG A 114 10.25 -10.13 3.42
N LYS A 115 10.35 -11.11 4.26
CA LYS A 115 9.16 -11.72 4.83
C LYS A 115 8.34 -10.60 5.47
N LEU A 116 7.09 -10.51 5.10
CA LEU A 116 6.10 -9.73 5.81
C LEU A 116 5.64 -10.61 6.98
N PRO A 117 5.75 -10.16 8.22
CA PRO A 117 5.56 -11.03 9.37
C PRO A 117 4.14 -11.59 9.45
N ASN A 118 4.06 -12.89 9.71
CA ASN A 118 2.89 -13.51 10.29
C ASN A 118 2.87 -13.23 11.79
N LYS A 119 1.75 -12.95 12.32
CA LYS A 119 1.50 -13.25 13.71
C LYS A 119 0.25 -14.12 13.82
N ALA A 120 0.50 -15.25 14.47
CA ALA A 120 -0.58 -15.98 15.10
C ALA A 120 -1.23 -15.13 16.20
#